data_669c484fd9debdb1f46810af6903f497
#
_entry.id   669c484fd9debdb1f46810af6903f497
#
_cell.length_a   1.000
_cell.length_b   1.000
_cell.length_c   1.000
_cell.angle_alpha   90.00
_cell.angle_beta   90.00
_cell.angle_gamma   90.00
#
_symmetry.space_group_name_H-M   'P 1'
#
loop_
_entity.id
_entity.type
_entity.pdbx_description
1 polymer ?
#
loop_
_entity_poly.entity_id
_entity_poly.type
_entity_poly.pdbx_seq_one_letter_code
_entity_poly.pdbx_strand_id
1 'polypeptide(L)'
;MALWPEEYEGLRDEARTMAQTIADAYGLSAGEPPTGRDERVRAQREMLAPLEVASPAGVDEEIAGVPCRVFRPIYPARAVYLHFHGGAMMLGSPLMNDVGNAELADRLGLAVVSVDYRLAPEHPFPAGSDDCVAVAAWLVEHAEAWFGTGHLLIGGESAGGYYAALTLLRVRDELGAIDRFHGANLVFGIYDLGGTPASRGVRPSDAVDVLDAALFAFVHECYLPGRTPDDARVPEVSPLYAHLHDLPPALFTIGSADHLLDDSLFMAARWAVFGNEAELAVYPDCVHGFTAFPMELAKRANERINDFLARVAG
;
A
#
# COMPACT_ATOMS: atom_id res chain seq x y z
N MET A 1 -6.38 -13.35 22.72
CA MET A 1 -6.79 -12.11 22.02
C MET A 1 -7.37 -12.54 20.68
N ALA A 2 -8.64 -12.26 20.39
CA ALA A 2 -9.19 -12.49 19.05
C ALA A 2 -8.65 -11.40 18.13
N LEU A 3 -8.16 -11.79 16.94
CA LEU A 3 -7.63 -10.84 15.94
C LEU A 3 -8.72 -10.31 15.02
N TRP A 4 -9.86 -10.99 14.92
CA TRP A 4 -11.02 -10.61 14.10
C TRP A 4 -12.33 -10.90 14.83
N PRO A 5 -13.46 -10.30 14.40
CA PRO A 5 -14.80 -10.58 14.91
C PRO A 5 -15.23 -12.03 14.68
N GLU A 6 -15.96 -12.62 15.63
CA GLU A 6 -16.46 -14.01 15.55
C GLU A 6 -17.31 -14.26 14.28
N GLU A 7 -18.04 -13.25 13.82
CA GLU A 7 -18.86 -13.31 12.61
C GLU A 7 -18.06 -13.56 11.32
N TYR A 8 -16.73 -13.37 11.32
CA TYR A 8 -15.87 -13.66 10.18
C TYR A 8 -15.49 -15.15 10.09
N GLU A 9 -15.67 -15.92 11.16
CA GLU A 9 -15.34 -17.37 11.15
C GLU A 9 -16.11 -18.13 10.07
N GLY A 10 -17.39 -17.78 9.81
CA GLY A 10 -18.21 -18.39 8.77
C GLY A 10 -17.79 -18.05 7.33
N LEU A 11 -16.87 -17.10 7.14
CA LEU A 11 -16.41 -16.63 5.80
C LEU A 11 -15.04 -17.20 5.43
N ARG A 12 -14.41 -17.99 6.29
CA ARG A 12 -13.05 -18.51 6.09
C ARG A 12 -12.93 -19.45 4.87
N ASP A 13 -13.95 -20.27 4.63
CA ASP A 13 -13.94 -21.22 3.50
C ASP A 13 -13.99 -20.48 2.15
N GLU A 14 -14.74 -19.37 2.06
CA GLU A 14 -14.73 -18.49 0.89
C GLU A 14 -13.35 -17.91 0.67
N ALA A 15 -12.71 -17.39 1.71
CA ALA A 15 -11.37 -16.82 1.65
C ALA A 15 -10.32 -17.83 1.18
N ARG A 16 -10.34 -19.05 1.70
CA ARG A 16 -9.44 -20.16 1.29
C ARG A 16 -9.65 -20.55 -0.17
N THR A 17 -10.92 -20.66 -0.59
CA THR A 17 -11.25 -20.98 -2.00
C THR A 17 -10.75 -19.87 -2.94
N MET A 18 -10.93 -18.62 -2.56
CA MET A 18 -10.44 -17.49 -3.33
C MET A 18 -8.91 -17.45 -3.37
N ALA A 19 -8.23 -17.72 -2.26
CA ALA A 19 -6.78 -17.81 -2.20
C ALA A 19 -6.22 -18.85 -3.19
N GLN A 20 -6.83 -20.03 -3.27
CA GLN A 20 -6.45 -21.04 -4.25
C GLN A 20 -6.72 -20.57 -5.68
N THR A 21 -7.85 -19.92 -5.92
CA THR A 21 -8.19 -19.36 -7.25
C THR A 21 -7.16 -18.32 -7.69
N ILE A 22 -6.71 -17.47 -6.77
CA ILE A 22 -5.67 -16.46 -7.02
C ILE A 22 -4.35 -17.16 -7.36
N ALA A 23 -3.92 -18.12 -6.55
CA ALA A 23 -2.68 -18.86 -6.77
C ALA A 23 -2.66 -19.57 -8.14
N ASP A 24 -3.79 -20.17 -8.51
CA ASP A 24 -3.94 -20.85 -9.81
C ASP A 24 -3.93 -19.85 -10.98
N ALA A 25 -4.63 -18.71 -10.84
CA ALA A 25 -4.73 -17.68 -11.87
C ALA A 25 -3.39 -16.98 -12.16
N TYR A 26 -2.60 -16.75 -11.12
CA TYR A 26 -1.27 -16.14 -11.27
C TYR A 26 -0.17 -17.16 -11.61
N GLY A 27 -0.52 -18.45 -11.81
CA GLY A 27 0.42 -19.48 -12.17
C GLY A 27 1.52 -19.72 -11.15
N LEU A 28 1.26 -19.39 -9.89
CA LEU A 28 2.23 -19.51 -8.79
C LEU A 28 2.66 -20.96 -8.54
N SER A 29 1.93 -21.91 -9.13
CA SER A 29 2.22 -23.34 -9.13
C SER A 29 2.89 -23.85 -10.42
N ALA A 30 3.11 -23.03 -11.45
CA ALA A 30 3.49 -23.47 -12.79
C ALA A 30 4.81 -22.84 -13.27
N GLY A 31 5.89 -23.61 -13.15
CA GLY A 31 7.14 -23.37 -13.86
C GLY A 31 8.22 -22.65 -13.05
N GLU A 32 9.47 -22.88 -13.45
CA GLU A 32 10.60 -22.14 -12.91
C GLU A 32 10.57 -20.70 -13.47
N PRO A 33 10.74 -19.66 -12.60
CA PRO A 33 10.80 -18.29 -13.07
C PRO A 33 12.02 -18.07 -13.98
N PRO A 34 11.97 -17.09 -14.90
CA PRO A 34 13.13 -16.73 -15.71
C PRO A 34 14.37 -16.50 -14.86
N THR A 35 15.53 -16.94 -15.33
CA THR A 35 16.80 -16.87 -14.58
C THR A 35 17.45 -15.48 -14.61
N GLY A 36 17.11 -14.64 -15.61
CA GLY A 36 17.62 -13.28 -15.74
C GLY A 36 16.77 -12.26 -14.96
N ARG A 37 17.40 -11.36 -14.18
CA ARG A 37 16.72 -10.32 -13.41
C ARG A 37 15.75 -9.51 -14.28
N ASP A 38 16.22 -8.94 -15.37
CA ASP A 38 15.43 -8.04 -16.22
C ASP A 38 14.31 -8.80 -16.97
N GLU A 39 14.55 -10.06 -17.32
CA GLU A 39 13.53 -10.93 -17.91
C GLU A 39 12.44 -11.29 -16.90
N ARG A 40 12.82 -11.58 -15.65
CA ARG A 40 11.87 -11.83 -14.56
C ARG A 40 11.00 -10.61 -14.27
N VAL A 41 11.58 -9.41 -14.18
CA VAL A 41 10.83 -8.16 -13.98
C VAL A 41 9.85 -7.94 -15.14
N ARG A 42 10.31 -8.11 -16.38
CA ARG A 42 9.44 -7.95 -17.56
C ARG A 42 8.27 -8.93 -17.53
N ALA A 43 8.52 -10.20 -17.25
CA ALA A 43 7.46 -11.22 -17.16
C ALA A 43 6.43 -10.90 -16.07
N GLN A 44 6.88 -10.38 -14.91
CA GLN A 44 5.98 -9.96 -13.85
C GLN A 44 5.16 -8.71 -14.24
N ARG A 45 5.74 -7.74 -14.94
CA ARG A 45 5.02 -6.57 -15.46
C ARG A 45 3.97 -6.98 -16.50
N GLU A 46 4.30 -7.88 -17.42
CA GLU A 46 3.37 -8.42 -18.41
C GLU A 46 2.20 -9.17 -17.75
N MET A 47 2.45 -9.88 -16.66
CA MET A 47 1.41 -10.58 -15.89
C MET A 47 0.42 -9.59 -15.21
N LEU A 48 0.90 -8.45 -14.73
CA LEU A 48 0.06 -7.43 -14.07
C LEU A 48 -0.62 -6.46 -15.05
N ALA A 49 -0.12 -6.33 -16.28
CA ALA A 49 -0.66 -5.39 -17.28
C ALA A 49 -2.19 -5.50 -17.50
N PRO A 50 -2.84 -6.69 -17.45
CA PRO A 50 -4.30 -6.77 -17.54
C PRO A 50 -5.07 -6.09 -16.40
N LEU A 51 -4.41 -5.81 -15.27
CA LEU A 51 -5.02 -5.10 -14.13
C LEU A 51 -4.99 -3.57 -14.31
N GLU A 52 -4.21 -3.07 -15.26
CA GLU A 52 -4.08 -1.65 -15.55
C GLU A 52 -5.26 -1.17 -16.44
N VAL A 53 -6.39 -0.88 -15.81
CA VAL A 53 -7.62 -0.50 -16.48
C VAL A 53 -7.92 0.97 -16.25
N ALA A 54 -7.69 1.80 -17.27
CA ALA A 54 -7.92 3.24 -17.17
C ALA A 54 -9.41 3.58 -16.98
N SER A 55 -9.71 4.39 -15.97
CA SER A 55 -11.02 5.03 -15.80
C SER A 55 -11.07 6.35 -16.57
N PRO A 56 -12.17 6.67 -17.27
CA PRO A 56 -12.33 7.96 -17.93
C PRO A 56 -12.42 9.15 -16.95
N ALA A 57 -12.63 8.89 -15.66
CA ALA A 57 -12.66 9.92 -14.63
C ALA A 57 -11.25 10.40 -14.21
N GLY A 58 -10.22 9.60 -14.46
CA GLY A 58 -8.84 9.96 -14.12
C GLY A 58 -8.21 10.83 -15.21
N VAL A 59 -7.46 11.84 -14.81
CA VAL A 59 -6.71 12.75 -15.68
C VAL A 59 -5.24 12.64 -15.37
N ASP A 60 -4.41 12.52 -16.41
CA ASP A 60 -2.95 12.52 -16.25
C ASP A 60 -2.46 13.94 -16.05
N GLU A 61 -1.73 14.18 -14.97
CA GLU A 61 -1.15 15.47 -14.60
C GLU A 61 0.30 15.27 -14.14
N GLU A 62 1.11 16.32 -14.24
CA GLU A 62 2.45 16.36 -13.67
C GLU A 62 2.43 17.22 -12.40
N ILE A 63 2.83 16.66 -11.27
CA ILE A 63 2.88 17.33 -9.97
C ILE A 63 4.33 17.24 -9.45
N ALA A 64 4.96 18.38 -9.23
CA ALA A 64 6.38 18.46 -8.81
C ALA A 64 7.35 17.73 -9.77
N GLY A 65 7.03 17.65 -11.07
CA GLY A 65 7.83 16.90 -12.05
C GLY A 65 7.61 15.40 -12.04
N VAL A 66 6.62 14.91 -11.28
CA VAL A 66 6.25 13.49 -11.17
C VAL A 66 4.91 13.27 -11.87
N PRO A 67 4.78 12.28 -12.77
CA PRO A 67 3.50 11.91 -13.35
C PRO A 67 2.54 11.44 -12.26
N CYS A 68 1.29 11.87 -12.36
CA CYS A 68 0.23 11.51 -11.42
C CYS A 68 -1.07 11.25 -12.16
N ARG A 69 -1.88 10.39 -11.62
CA ARG A 69 -3.25 10.17 -12.05
C ARG A 69 -4.20 10.86 -11.07
N VAL A 70 -4.98 11.85 -11.53
CA VAL A 70 -5.77 12.73 -10.67
C VAL A 70 -7.26 12.53 -10.91
N PHE A 71 -8.00 12.33 -9.82
CA PHE A 71 -9.47 12.21 -9.82
C PHE A 71 -10.05 13.37 -9.02
N ARG A 72 -11.03 14.05 -9.58
CA ARG A 72 -11.72 15.17 -8.92
C ARG A 72 -13.17 14.84 -8.69
N PRO A 73 -13.71 15.04 -7.48
CA PRO A 73 -15.13 14.90 -7.21
C PRO A 73 -15.93 15.98 -7.96
N ILE A 74 -17.22 15.71 -8.19
CA ILE A 74 -18.13 16.67 -8.85
C ILE A 74 -18.35 17.94 -8.00
N TYR A 75 -18.32 17.78 -6.67
CA TYR A 75 -18.44 18.89 -5.69
C TYR A 75 -17.05 19.26 -5.16
N PRO A 76 -16.92 20.42 -4.43
CA PRO A 76 -15.66 20.76 -3.76
C PRO A 76 -15.13 19.60 -2.93
N ALA A 77 -13.85 19.30 -3.07
CA ALA A 77 -13.25 18.18 -2.36
C ALA A 77 -13.27 18.40 -0.83
N ARG A 78 -13.62 17.36 -0.08
CA ARG A 78 -13.54 17.34 1.39
C ARG A 78 -12.08 17.25 1.86
N ALA A 79 -11.31 16.40 1.19
CA ALA A 79 -9.89 16.20 1.42
C ALA A 79 -9.18 15.79 0.11
N VAL A 80 -7.86 15.88 0.10
CA VAL A 80 -7.03 15.29 -0.95
C VAL A 80 -6.43 13.97 -0.43
N TYR A 81 -6.68 12.87 -1.11
CA TYR A 81 -6.09 11.57 -0.82
C TYR A 81 -4.87 11.34 -1.71
N LEU A 82 -3.68 11.43 -1.13
CA LEU A 82 -2.42 11.06 -1.76
C LEU A 82 -2.29 9.54 -1.74
N HIS A 83 -2.37 8.93 -2.91
CA HIS A 83 -2.42 7.49 -3.09
C HIS A 83 -1.15 6.97 -3.76
N PHE A 84 -0.65 5.84 -3.29
CA PHE A 84 0.46 5.10 -3.88
C PHE A 84 0.03 3.67 -4.20
N HIS A 85 0.24 3.25 -5.45
CA HIS A 85 -0.14 1.91 -5.90
C HIS A 85 0.77 0.81 -5.35
N GLY A 86 0.31 -0.43 -5.36
CA GLY A 86 1.10 -1.62 -5.07
C GLY A 86 2.06 -1.99 -6.19
N GLY A 87 2.75 -3.14 -6.04
CA GLY A 87 3.63 -3.66 -7.09
C GLY A 87 5.09 -3.84 -6.67
N ALA A 88 5.33 -4.07 -5.38
CA ALA A 88 6.67 -4.42 -4.86
C ALA A 88 7.78 -3.43 -5.28
N MET A 89 7.46 -2.15 -5.43
CA MET A 89 8.36 -1.07 -5.88
C MET A 89 8.95 -1.27 -7.29
N MET A 90 8.49 -2.29 -8.03
CA MET A 90 9.05 -2.71 -9.33
C MET A 90 8.00 -2.81 -10.43
N LEU A 91 6.74 -2.91 -10.08
CA LEU A 91 5.64 -3.31 -10.97
C LEU A 91 4.49 -2.33 -10.86
N GLY A 92 3.60 -2.36 -11.86
CA GLY A 92 2.35 -1.63 -11.87
C GLY A 92 2.49 -0.14 -12.17
N SER A 93 1.36 0.52 -12.10
CA SER A 93 1.18 1.96 -12.28
C SER A 93 -0.08 2.42 -11.55
N PRO A 94 -0.38 3.73 -11.47
CA PRO A 94 -1.64 4.23 -10.93
C PRO A 94 -2.90 3.60 -11.53
N LEU A 95 -2.83 3.14 -12.79
CA LEU A 95 -3.95 2.52 -13.50
C LEU A 95 -4.50 1.26 -12.82
N MET A 96 -3.69 0.57 -12.01
CA MET A 96 -4.15 -0.59 -11.24
C MET A 96 -5.26 -0.26 -10.25
N ASN A 97 -5.29 1.00 -9.79
CA ASN A 97 -6.25 1.48 -8.78
C ASN A 97 -7.27 2.48 -9.36
N ASP A 98 -7.26 2.73 -10.67
CA ASP A 98 -8.07 3.78 -11.31
C ASP A 98 -9.57 3.66 -10.98
N VAL A 99 -10.13 2.45 -11.06
CA VAL A 99 -11.55 2.21 -10.78
C VAL A 99 -11.87 2.53 -9.31
N GLY A 100 -11.06 2.02 -8.38
CA GLY A 100 -11.24 2.29 -6.95
C GLY A 100 -11.04 3.76 -6.59
N ASN A 101 -10.04 4.41 -7.17
CA ASN A 101 -9.77 5.84 -6.96
C ASN A 101 -10.90 6.73 -7.51
N ALA A 102 -11.48 6.36 -8.66
CA ALA A 102 -12.66 7.04 -9.19
C ALA A 102 -13.88 6.88 -8.27
N GLU A 103 -14.08 5.69 -7.68
CA GLU A 103 -15.14 5.46 -6.70
C GLU A 103 -14.93 6.25 -5.40
N LEU A 104 -13.70 6.36 -4.90
CA LEU A 104 -13.38 7.20 -3.73
C LEU A 104 -13.70 8.67 -4.01
N ALA A 105 -13.37 9.17 -5.20
CA ALA A 105 -13.68 10.54 -5.58
C ALA A 105 -15.19 10.79 -5.66
N ASP A 106 -15.94 9.89 -6.28
CA ASP A 106 -17.40 10.03 -6.46
C ASP A 106 -18.17 9.85 -5.13
N ARG A 107 -17.87 8.79 -4.37
CA ARG A 107 -18.65 8.40 -3.19
C ARG A 107 -18.27 9.16 -1.92
N LEU A 108 -16.99 9.48 -1.74
CA LEU A 108 -16.48 10.13 -0.52
C LEU A 108 -16.18 11.61 -0.70
N GLY A 109 -16.25 12.12 -1.93
CA GLY A 109 -15.92 13.51 -2.25
C GLY A 109 -14.43 13.81 -2.04
N LEU A 110 -13.55 12.86 -2.29
CA LEU A 110 -12.11 13.04 -2.19
C LEU A 110 -11.52 13.46 -3.54
N ALA A 111 -10.62 14.43 -3.57
CA ALA A 111 -9.70 14.53 -4.68
C ALA A 111 -8.61 13.47 -4.48
N VAL A 112 -8.38 12.59 -5.46
CA VAL A 112 -7.35 11.55 -5.35
C VAL A 112 -6.20 11.90 -6.27
N VAL A 113 -4.98 11.89 -5.72
CA VAL A 113 -3.73 12.04 -6.45
C VAL A 113 -2.96 10.73 -6.32
N SER A 114 -2.98 9.91 -7.36
CA SER A 114 -2.28 8.63 -7.42
C SER A 114 -0.96 8.81 -8.17
N VAL A 115 0.15 8.55 -7.49
CA VAL A 115 1.49 8.87 -7.96
C VAL A 115 2.06 7.75 -8.82
N ASP A 116 2.55 8.09 -10.00
CA ASP A 116 3.31 7.20 -10.88
C ASP A 116 4.81 7.32 -10.56
N TYR A 117 5.19 6.78 -9.42
CA TYR A 117 6.54 6.85 -8.90
C TYR A 117 7.50 5.95 -9.69
N ARG A 118 8.77 6.33 -9.78
CA ARG A 118 9.81 5.58 -10.47
C ARG A 118 10.03 4.21 -9.86
N LEU A 119 10.16 3.20 -10.72
CA LEU A 119 10.24 1.80 -10.35
C LEU A 119 11.68 1.25 -10.39
N ALA A 120 11.99 0.32 -9.50
CA ALA A 120 13.16 -0.53 -9.57
C ALA A 120 12.95 -1.65 -10.64
N PRO A 121 14.00 -2.25 -11.17
CA PRO A 121 15.42 -2.01 -10.89
C PRO A 121 16.02 -0.81 -11.64
N GLU A 122 15.27 -0.18 -12.55
CA GLU A 122 15.75 0.96 -13.34
C GLU A 122 16.07 2.15 -12.44
N HIS A 123 15.26 2.35 -11.40
CA HIS A 123 15.38 3.42 -10.42
C HIS A 123 15.26 2.84 -9.00
N PRO A 124 16.35 2.25 -8.45
CA PRO A 124 16.33 1.68 -7.11
C PRO A 124 16.13 2.75 -6.03
N PHE A 125 15.95 2.32 -4.78
CA PHE A 125 15.87 3.23 -3.64
C PHE A 125 17.01 4.27 -3.65
N PRO A 126 16.71 5.58 -3.40
CA PRO A 126 15.44 6.12 -2.91
C PRO A 126 14.51 6.73 -3.99
N ALA A 127 14.73 6.47 -5.29
CA ALA A 127 14.10 7.22 -6.37
C ALA A 127 12.56 7.31 -6.26
N GLY A 128 11.85 6.18 -6.11
CA GLY A 128 10.40 6.18 -5.95
C GLY A 128 9.94 6.86 -4.66
N SER A 129 10.70 6.70 -3.57
CA SER A 129 10.43 7.41 -2.31
C SER A 129 10.57 8.93 -2.46
N ASP A 130 11.56 9.39 -3.22
CA ASP A 130 11.78 10.82 -3.46
C ASP A 130 10.63 11.42 -4.29
N ASP A 131 10.12 10.68 -5.28
CA ASP A 131 8.94 11.08 -6.06
C ASP A 131 7.70 11.23 -5.16
N CYS A 132 7.44 10.25 -4.28
CA CYS A 132 6.33 10.29 -3.35
C CYS A 132 6.39 11.51 -2.41
N VAL A 133 7.57 11.80 -1.88
CA VAL A 133 7.79 12.96 -1.00
C VAL A 133 7.69 14.28 -1.77
N ALA A 134 8.17 14.34 -3.02
CA ALA A 134 8.07 15.55 -3.84
C ALA A 134 6.59 15.93 -4.09
N VAL A 135 5.74 14.94 -4.40
CA VAL A 135 4.30 15.16 -4.57
C VAL A 135 3.65 15.55 -3.24
N ALA A 136 4.01 14.90 -2.13
CA ALA A 136 3.49 15.25 -0.80
C ALA A 136 3.85 16.69 -0.40
N ALA A 137 5.10 17.11 -0.62
CA ALA A 137 5.57 18.46 -0.36
C ALA A 137 4.78 19.49 -1.19
N TRP A 138 4.58 19.20 -2.46
CA TRP A 138 3.80 20.07 -3.33
C TRP A 138 2.33 20.20 -2.85
N LEU A 139 1.71 19.09 -2.43
CA LEU A 139 0.34 19.11 -1.89
C LEU A 139 0.25 19.91 -0.59
N VAL A 140 1.23 19.83 0.30
CA VAL A 140 1.29 20.64 1.53
C VAL A 140 1.18 22.13 1.19
N GLU A 141 1.80 22.59 0.12
CA GLU A 141 1.84 24.00 -0.28
C GLU A 141 0.64 24.43 -1.14
N HIS A 142 0.14 23.52 -2.01
CA HIS A 142 -0.74 23.90 -3.11
C HIS A 142 -2.15 23.30 -3.06
N ALA A 143 -2.42 22.29 -2.20
CA ALA A 143 -3.70 21.58 -2.21
C ALA A 143 -4.92 22.49 -2.03
N GLU A 144 -4.84 23.49 -1.17
CA GLU A 144 -5.91 24.47 -0.95
C GLU A 144 -6.27 25.22 -2.25
N ALA A 145 -5.25 25.67 -2.99
CA ALA A 145 -5.46 26.42 -4.23
C ALA A 145 -5.96 25.55 -5.39
N TRP A 146 -5.53 24.27 -5.44
CA TRP A 146 -5.82 23.38 -6.56
C TRP A 146 -7.08 22.52 -6.40
N PHE A 147 -7.40 22.15 -5.15
CA PHE A 147 -8.49 21.23 -4.84
C PHE A 147 -9.56 21.87 -3.94
N GLY A 148 -9.34 23.12 -3.46
CA GLY A 148 -10.26 23.84 -2.57
C GLY A 148 -10.17 23.38 -1.12
N THR A 149 -9.18 22.57 -0.76
CA THR A 149 -8.96 22.08 0.60
C THR A 149 -7.49 21.78 0.84
N GLY A 150 -7.01 22.15 2.02
CA GLY A 150 -5.66 21.77 2.47
C GLY A 150 -5.64 20.56 3.40
N HIS A 151 -6.76 19.84 3.53
CA HIS A 151 -6.89 18.63 4.34
C HIS A 151 -6.36 17.43 3.58
N LEU A 152 -5.25 16.86 4.03
CA LEU A 152 -4.56 15.77 3.32
C LEU A 152 -4.79 14.42 4.03
N LEU A 153 -5.05 13.40 3.24
CA LEU A 153 -5.02 11.99 3.61
C LEU A 153 -3.94 11.29 2.79
N ILE A 154 -3.43 10.17 3.27
CA ILE A 154 -2.41 9.40 2.56
C ILE A 154 -2.68 7.91 2.68
N GLY A 155 -2.26 7.13 1.69
CA GLY A 155 -2.35 5.68 1.79
C GLY A 155 -1.95 4.95 0.52
N GLY A 156 -2.15 3.66 0.55
CA GLY A 156 -1.87 2.76 -0.54
C GLY A 156 -1.78 1.30 -0.10
N GLU A 157 -1.61 0.42 -1.08
CA GLU A 157 -1.61 -1.02 -0.91
C GLU A 157 -0.19 -1.58 -1.10
N SER A 158 0.21 -2.54 -0.25
CA SER A 158 1.49 -3.25 -0.39
C SER A 158 2.68 -2.28 -0.39
N ALA A 159 3.43 -2.18 -1.48
CA ALA A 159 4.47 -1.16 -1.68
C ALA A 159 3.93 0.26 -1.48
N GLY A 160 2.67 0.53 -1.84
CA GLY A 160 2.03 1.83 -1.61
C GLY A 160 1.85 2.14 -0.12
N GLY A 161 1.52 1.14 0.70
CA GLY A 161 1.47 1.29 2.17
C GLY A 161 2.86 1.61 2.77
N TYR A 162 3.90 1.02 2.21
CA TYR A 162 5.29 1.35 2.54
C TYR A 162 5.62 2.81 2.21
N TYR A 163 5.34 3.24 0.97
CA TYR A 163 5.61 4.61 0.56
C TYR A 163 4.80 5.63 1.38
N ALA A 164 3.55 5.31 1.73
CA ALA A 164 2.72 6.17 2.57
C ALA A 164 3.35 6.36 3.96
N ALA A 165 3.77 5.28 4.62
CA ALA A 165 4.41 5.36 5.92
C ALA A 165 5.75 6.12 5.87
N LEU A 166 6.60 5.82 4.87
CA LEU A 166 7.89 6.49 4.69
C LEU A 166 7.73 7.98 4.35
N THR A 167 6.74 8.31 3.51
CA THR A 167 6.43 9.72 3.15
C THR A 167 6.00 10.51 4.39
N LEU A 168 5.12 9.96 5.26
CA LEU A 168 4.72 10.63 6.50
C LEU A 168 5.92 10.93 7.41
N LEU A 169 6.85 9.98 7.56
CA LEU A 169 8.07 10.18 8.34
C LEU A 169 8.90 11.32 7.76
N ARG A 170 9.11 11.33 6.45
CA ARG A 170 9.91 12.36 5.77
C ARG A 170 9.20 13.74 5.78
N VAL A 171 7.88 13.79 5.62
CA VAL A 171 7.10 15.03 5.77
C VAL A 171 7.24 15.60 7.18
N ARG A 172 7.20 14.76 8.21
CA ARG A 172 7.41 15.18 9.59
C ARG A 172 8.82 15.71 9.80
N ASP A 173 9.83 14.93 9.42
CA ASP A 173 11.23 15.17 9.80
C ASP A 173 11.93 16.20 8.90
N GLU A 174 11.60 16.25 7.60
CA GLU A 174 12.23 17.12 6.61
C GLU A 174 11.44 18.42 6.38
N LEU A 175 10.08 18.36 6.43
CA LEU A 175 9.23 19.50 6.09
C LEU A 175 8.56 20.14 7.31
N GLY A 176 8.45 19.44 8.45
CA GLY A 176 7.74 19.91 9.64
C GLY A 176 6.25 20.16 9.41
N ALA A 177 5.64 19.43 8.45
CA ALA A 177 4.27 19.69 7.99
C ALA A 177 3.32 18.49 8.21
N ILE A 178 3.62 17.65 9.19
CA ILE A 178 2.86 16.42 9.45
C ILE A 178 1.40 16.70 9.86
N ASP A 179 1.13 17.85 10.48
CA ASP A 179 -0.18 18.32 10.87
C ASP A 179 -1.15 18.58 9.71
N ARG A 180 -0.65 18.60 8.47
CA ARG A 180 -1.46 18.68 7.26
C ARG A 180 -2.09 17.32 6.90
N PHE A 181 -1.55 16.21 7.39
CA PHE A 181 -2.05 14.85 7.15
C PHE A 181 -2.94 14.40 8.31
N HIS A 182 -4.19 14.08 8.00
CA HIS A 182 -5.24 13.80 8.98
C HIS A 182 -5.65 12.33 9.07
N GLY A 183 -5.13 11.49 8.19
CA GLY A 183 -5.37 10.04 8.20
C GLY A 183 -4.46 9.27 7.26
N ALA A 184 -4.11 8.05 7.65
CA ALA A 184 -3.30 7.11 6.86
C ALA A 184 -4.03 5.79 6.65
N ASN A 185 -4.31 5.42 5.39
CA ASN A 185 -4.89 4.13 5.02
C ASN A 185 -3.79 3.19 4.54
N LEU A 186 -3.39 2.23 5.39
CA LEU A 186 -2.22 1.38 5.21
C LEU A 186 -2.65 -0.07 4.99
N VAL A 187 -2.84 -0.44 3.71
CA VAL A 187 -3.41 -1.72 3.31
C VAL A 187 -2.28 -2.72 3.00
N PHE A 188 -2.16 -3.77 3.81
CA PHE A 188 -1.14 -4.82 3.75
C PHE A 188 0.26 -4.33 3.35
N GLY A 189 0.73 -3.23 3.95
CA GLY A 189 2.02 -2.62 3.65
C GLY A 189 3.21 -3.44 4.14
N ILE A 190 4.35 -3.32 3.44
CA ILE A 190 5.64 -3.83 3.90
C ILE A 190 6.36 -2.74 4.69
N TYR A 191 6.81 -3.04 5.92
CA TYR A 191 7.46 -2.04 6.79
C TYR A 191 8.84 -2.45 7.28
N ASP A 192 9.24 -3.72 7.09
CA ASP A 192 10.61 -4.21 7.27
C ASP A 192 11.15 -4.80 5.95
N LEU A 193 11.90 -4.04 5.19
CA LEU A 193 12.56 -4.52 3.97
C LEU A 193 13.70 -5.50 4.25
N GLY A 194 14.11 -5.64 5.51
CA GLY A 194 14.98 -6.72 5.97
C GLY A 194 14.25 -8.03 6.21
N GLY A 195 12.91 -8.01 6.21
CA GLY A 195 12.01 -9.16 6.31
C GLY A 195 11.66 -9.57 7.74
N THR A 196 10.37 -9.56 8.05
CA THR A 196 9.76 -10.10 9.26
C THR A 196 9.73 -11.64 9.23
N PRO A 197 9.43 -12.35 10.32
CA PRO A 197 9.31 -13.80 10.32
C PRO A 197 8.32 -14.32 9.25
N ALA A 198 7.13 -13.72 9.14
CA ALA A 198 6.12 -14.14 8.17
C ALA A 198 6.60 -13.98 6.71
N SER A 199 7.23 -12.86 6.36
CA SER A 199 7.77 -12.62 5.01
C SER A 199 8.96 -13.52 4.67
N ARG A 200 9.61 -14.11 5.68
CA ARG A 200 10.66 -15.14 5.53
C ARG A 200 10.11 -16.57 5.52
N GLY A 201 8.78 -16.76 5.46
CA GLY A 201 8.13 -18.05 5.40
C GLY A 201 7.86 -18.73 6.75
N VAL A 202 8.08 -18.05 7.88
CA VAL A 202 7.73 -18.56 9.22
C VAL A 202 6.28 -18.21 9.52
N ARG A 203 5.34 -19.05 9.05
CA ARG A 203 3.90 -18.85 9.16
C ARG A 203 3.17 -20.21 9.18
N PRO A 204 1.84 -20.27 9.46
CA PRO A 204 1.08 -21.52 9.40
C PRO A 204 1.26 -22.25 8.06
N SER A 205 1.48 -23.56 8.10
CA SER A 205 1.87 -24.38 6.95
C SER A 205 0.74 -24.68 5.96
N ASP A 206 -0.50 -24.37 6.32
CA ASP A 206 -1.71 -24.58 5.51
C ASP A 206 -2.13 -23.34 4.72
N ALA A 207 -1.39 -22.24 4.84
CA ALA A 207 -1.67 -21.03 4.08
C ALA A 207 -1.19 -21.17 2.63
N VAL A 208 -2.03 -20.72 1.69
CA VAL A 208 -1.69 -20.65 0.26
C VAL A 208 -0.64 -19.56 0.04
N ASP A 209 0.42 -19.87 -0.72
CA ASP A 209 1.47 -18.91 -1.05
C ASP A 209 1.09 -18.09 -2.29
N VAL A 210 0.66 -16.85 -2.09
CA VAL A 210 0.50 -15.85 -3.15
C VAL A 210 1.76 -15.00 -3.30
N LEU A 211 2.45 -14.74 -2.19
CA LEU A 211 3.81 -14.19 -2.15
C LEU A 211 4.72 -15.22 -1.48
N ASP A 212 5.98 -15.33 -1.87
CA ASP A 212 6.93 -16.23 -1.24
C ASP A 212 8.23 -15.53 -0.83
N ALA A 213 9.05 -16.19 -0.02
CA ALA A 213 10.32 -15.65 0.43
C ALA A 213 11.31 -15.39 -0.74
N ALA A 214 11.18 -16.11 -1.84
CA ALA A 214 12.02 -15.92 -3.03
C ALA A 214 11.63 -14.62 -3.76
N LEU A 215 10.35 -14.24 -3.75
CA LEU A 215 9.91 -12.95 -4.27
C LEU A 215 10.45 -11.81 -3.41
N PHE A 216 10.37 -11.91 -2.08
CA PHE A 216 10.92 -10.87 -1.18
C PHE A 216 12.43 -10.69 -1.37
N ALA A 217 13.18 -11.78 -1.51
CA ALA A 217 14.62 -11.73 -1.80
C ALA A 217 14.90 -11.05 -3.16
N PHE A 218 14.09 -11.34 -4.18
CA PHE A 218 14.21 -10.72 -5.48
C PHE A 218 13.86 -9.22 -5.48
N VAL A 219 12.80 -8.84 -4.76
CA VAL A 219 12.45 -7.43 -4.54
C VAL A 219 13.59 -6.68 -3.86
N HIS A 220 14.16 -7.29 -2.81
CA HIS A 220 15.30 -6.71 -2.10
C HIS A 220 16.51 -6.48 -3.04
N GLU A 221 16.85 -7.46 -3.87
CA GLU A 221 17.94 -7.34 -4.86
C GLU A 221 17.71 -6.18 -5.84
N CYS A 222 16.48 -6.03 -6.34
CA CYS A 222 16.13 -5.00 -7.32
C CYS A 222 16.03 -3.61 -6.70
N TYR A 223 15.43 -3.50 -5.52
CA TYR A 223 15.13 -2.21 -4.89
C TYR A 223 16.28 -1.67 -4.03
N LEU A 224 17.04 -2.56 -3.38
CA LEU A 224 18.17 -2.24 -2.48
C LEU A 224 19.47 -2.90 -2.93
N PRO A 225 19.93 -2.69 -4.17
CA PRO A 225 21.10 -3.39 -4.70
C PRO A 225 22.33 -3.18 -3.82
N GLY A 226 22.98 -4.30 -3.48
CA GLY A 226 24.20 -4.32 -2.69
C GLY A 226 24.02 -4.14 -1.17
N ARG A 227 22.79 -4.02 -0.67
CA ARG A 227 22.49 -4.00 0.77
C ARG A 227 22.11 -5.41 1.25
N THR A 228 22.52 -5.75 2.45
CA THR A 228 22.04 -6.95 3.14
C THR A 228 20.65 -6.68 3.75
N PRO A 229 19.89 -7.73 4.14
CA PRO A 229 18.65 -7.55 4.90
C PRO A 229 18.83 -6.75 6.20
N ASP A 230 19.98 -6.91 6.88
CA ASP A 230 20.25 -6.15 8.11
C ASP A 230 20.56 -4.67 7.82
N ASP A 231 21.20 -4.35 6.69
CA ASP A 231 21.42 -2.96 6.25
C ASP A 231 20.10 -2.25 5.89
N ALA A 232 19.03 -3.00 5.59
CA ALA A 232 17.72 -2.45 5.32
C ALA A 232 16.94 -2.06 6.59
N ARG A 233 17.38 -2.51 7.79
CA ARG A 233 16.71 -2.26 9.08
C ARG A 233 17.08 -0.92 9.69
N VAL A 234 17.02 0.12 8.90
CA VAL A 234 17.26 1.50 9.32
C VAL A 234 16.01 2.35 9.01
N PRO A 235 15.74 3.40 9.80
CA PRO A 235 14.52 4.21 9.67
C PRO A 235 14.25 4.76 8.27
N GLU A 236 15.30 5.12 7.54
CA GLU A 236 15.24 5.69 6.21
C GLU A 236 14.79 4.69 5.14
N VAL A 237 14.91 3.39 5.43
CA VAL A 237 14.59 2.30 4.49
C VAL A 237 13.37 1.52 4.97
N SER A 238 13.32 1.18 6.26
CA SER A 238 12.26 0.37 6.85
C SER A 238 11.52 1.16 7.94
N PRO A 239 10.31 1.68 7.65
CA PRO A 239 9.54 2.51 8.58
C PRO A 239 9.31 1.85 9.94
N LEU A 240 9.32 0.51 10.01
CA LEU A 240 9.17 -0.23 11.26
C LEU A 240 10.23 0.16 12.31
N TYR A 241 11.41 0.62 11.91
CA TYR A 241 12.51 0.98 12.81
C TYR A 241 12.57 2.46 13.16
N ALA A 242 11.66 3.27 12.61
CA ALA A 242 11.61 4.71 12.88
C ALA A 242 10.98 5.05 14.24
N HIS A 243 11.21 6.28 14.70
CA HIS A 243 10.40 6.90 15.73
C HIS A 243 9.06 7.32 15.13
N LEU A 244 7.94 6.78 15.64
CA LEU A 244 6.61 6.96 15.06
C LEU A 244 5.77 8.06 15.77
N HIS A 245 6.39 9.01 16.50
CA HIS A 245 5.67 10.08 17.18
C HIS A 245 4.99 11.05 16.20
N ASP A 246 3.93 11.69 16.64
CA ASP A 246 3.20 12.78 15.94
C ASP A 246 2.68 12.38 14.55
N LEU A 247 2.36 11.10 14.32
CA LEU A 247 1.79 10.61 13.07
C LEU A 247 0.23 10.64 13.13
N PRO A 248 -0.46 10.79 11.98
CA PRO A 248 -1.92 10.86 11.96
C PRO A 248 -2.57 9.54 12.38
N PRO A 249 -3.89 9.55 12.69
CA PRO A 249 -4.68 8.32 12.79
C PRO A 249 -4.44 7.40 11.60
N ALA A 250 -4.26 6.09 11.86
CA ALA A 250 -4.00 5.12 10.81
C ALA A 250 -4.93 3.90 10.89
N LEU A 251 -5.38 3.42 9.73
CA LEU A 251 -6.01 2.12 9.57
C LEU A 251 -5.02 1.16 8.90
N PHE A 252 -4.73 0.06 9.59
CA PHE A 252 -3.96 -1.07 9.08
C PHE A 252 -4.91 -2.20 8.70
N THR A 253 -4.95 -2.57 7.42
CA THR A 253 -5.79 -3.66 6.89
C THR A 253 -4.90 -4.80 6.41
N ILE A 254 -5.14 -6.03 6.88
CA ILE A 254 -4.29 -7.19 6.56
C ILE A 254 -5.06 -8.51 6.57
N GLY A 255 -4.69 -9.44 5.71
CA GLY A 255 -5.14 -10.83 5.76
C GLY A 255 -4.30 -11.68 6.69
N SER A 256 -4.91 -12.66 7.39
CA SER A 256 -4.15 -13.52 8.31
C SER A 256 -3.28 -14.57 7.59
N ALA A 257 -3.54 -14.82 6.31
CA ALA A 257 -2.72 -15.68 5.45
C ALA A 257 -1.71 -14.91 4.60
N ASP A 258 -1.56 -13.60 4.82
CA ASP A 258 -0.61 -12.75 4.11
C ASP A 258 0.81 -12.86 4.70
N HIS A 259 1.83 -12.89 3.84
CA HIS A 259 3.23 -12.86 4.26
C HIS A 259 3.64 -11.54 4.94
N LEU A 260 2.87 -10.47 4.77
CA LEU A 260 3.08 -9.17 5.43
C LEU A 260 2.24 -9.00 6.71
N LEU A 261 1.69 -10.11 7.25
CA LEU A 261 0.92 -10.07 8.50
C LEU A 261 1.72 -9.44 9.63
N ASP A 262 2.93 -9.91 9.86
CA ASP A 262 3.79 -9.40 10.93
C ASP A 262 4.11 -7.91 10.75
N ASP A 263 4.34 -7.46 9.52
CA ASP A 263 4.59 -6.05 9.20
C ASP A 263 3.44 -5.17 9.68
N SER A 264 2.21 -5.53 9.34
CA SER A 264 1.01 -4.77 9.75
C SER A 264 0.78 -4.85 11.26
N LEU A 265 0.93 -6.05 11.87
CA LEU A 265 0.77 -6.23 13.33
C LEU A 265 1.79 -5.39 14.11
N PHE A 266 3.07 -5.46 13.72
CA PHE A 266 4.14 -4.76 14.41
C PHE A 266 4.04 -3.26 14.20
N MET A 267 3.74 -2.81 12.99
CA MET A 267 3.63 -1.38 12.69
C MET A 267 2.44 -0.76 13.42
N ALA A 268 1.26 -1.39 13.42
CA ALA A 268 0.10 -0.91 14.17
C ALA A 268 0.37 -0.84 15.68
N ALA A 269 0.99 -1.87 16.25
CA ALA A 269 1.36 -1.88 17.66
C ALA A 269 2.35 -0.76 18.01
N ARG A 270 3.37 -0.54 17.17
CA ARG A 270 4.34 0.54 17.35
C ARG A 270 3.70 1.92 17.19
N TRP A 271 2.80 2.08 16.20
CA TRP A 271 2.04 3.32 16.00
C TRP A 271 1.31 3.73 17.29
N ALA A 272 0.57 2.78 17.89
CA ALA A 272 -0.14 2.99 19.15
C ALA A 272 0.79 3.24 20.35
N VAL A 273 1.93 2.54 20.46
CA VAL A 273 2.91 2.73 21.56
C VAL A 273 3.52 4.13 21.53
N PHE A 274 3.65 4.73 20.34
CA PHE A 274 4.12 6.13 20.19
C PHE A 274 3.01 7.17 20.43
N GLY A 275 1.80 6.75 20.84
CA GLY A 275 0.71 7.63 21.23
C GLY A 275 -0.21 8.05 20.09
N ASN A 276 -0.05 7.50 18.89
CA ASN A 276 -0.93 7.78 17.76
C ASN A 276 -2.16 6.87 17.78
N GLU A 277 -3.26 7.32 17.18
CA GLU A 277 -4.45 6.48 16.95
C GLU A 277 -4.13 5.43 15.88
N ALA A 278 -4.35 4.14 16.20
CA ALA A 278 -4.14 3.04 15.28
C ALA A 278 -5.33 2.07 15.33
N GLU A 279 -5.93 1.83 14.18
CA GLU A 279 -6.90 0.76 13.98
C GLU A 279 -6.22 -0.39 13.24
N LEU A 280 -6.39 -1.63 13.74
CA LEU A 280 -5.90 -2.84 13.08
C LEU A 280 -7.09 -3.71 12.69
N ALA A 281 -7.23 -4.00 11.40
CA ALA A 281 -8.26 -4.84 10.82
C ALA A 281 -7.62 -6.09 10.20
N VAL A 282 -7.78 -7.24 10.87
CA VAL A 282 -7.27 -8.53 10.39
C VAL A 282 -8.43 -9.35 9.83
N TYR A 283 -8.24 -9.91 8.63
CA TYR A 283 -9.24 -10.72 7.94
C TYR A 283 -8.78 -12.17 7.83
N PRO A 284 -9.57 -13.14 8.38
CA PRO A 284 -9.13 -14.52 8.48
C PRO A 284 -8.95 -15.18 7.11
N ASP A 285 -7.88 -15.95 6.97
CA ASP A 285 -7.48 -16.72 5.78
C ASP A 285 -7.38 -15.93 4.48
N CYS A 286 -7.48 -14.60 4.53
CA CYS A 286 -7.25 -13.72 3.38
C CYS A 286 -5.75 -13.62 3.08
N VAL A 287 -5.42 -13.76 1.80
CA VAL A 287 -4.05 -13.64 1.28
C VAL A 287 -3.73 -12.21 0.85
N HIS A 288 -2.49 -11.95 0.41
CA HIS A 288 -2.08 -10.64 -0.10
C HIS A 288 -2.95 -10.17 -1.28
N GLY A 289 -3.31 -8.90 -1.28
CA GLY A 289 -4.15 -8.32 -2.34
C GLY A 289 -5.64 -8.67 -2.26
N PHE A 290 -6.09 -9.30 -1.20
CA PHE A 290 -7.45 -9.84 -1.08
C PHE A 290 -8.56 -8.80 -1.31
N THR A 291 -8.33 -7.53 -1.04
CA THR A 291 -9.30 -6.44 -1.19
C THR A 291 -9.76 -6.22 -2.64
N ALA A 292 -8.99 -6.68 -3.63
CA ALA A 292 -9.31 -6.58 -5.05
C ALA A 292 -10.24 -7.70 -5.57
N PHE A 293 -10.55 -8.73 -4.76
CA PHE A 293 -11.27 -9.90 -5.21
C PHE A 293 -12.75 -9.91 -4.75
N PRO A 294 -13.65 -10.50 -5.55
CA PRO A 294 -15.09 -10.49 -5.28
C PRO A 294 -15.46 -11.52 -4.20
N MET A 295 -15.21 -11.19 -2.92
CA MET A 295 -15.59 -12.00 -1.76
C MET A 295 -16.10 -11.12 -0.62
N GLU A 296 -16.88 -11.72 0.30
CA GLU A 296 -17.53 -10.96 1.38
C GLU A 296 -16.53 -10.28 2.32
N LEU A 297 -15.41 -10.94 2.67
CA LEU A 297 -14.38 -10.33 3.52
C LEU A 297 -13.69 -9.14 2.84
N ALA A 298 -13.47 -9.19 1.52
CA ALA A 298 -12.93 -8.05 0.78
C ALA A 298 -13.92 -6.88 0.76
N LYS A 299 -15.21 -7.15 0.57
CA LYS A 299 -16.25 -6.12 0.64
C LYS A 299 -16.25 -5.44 2.01
N ARG A 300 -16.23 -6.20 3.11
CA ARG A 300 -16.16 -5.66 4.48
C ARG A 300 -14.89 -4.85 4.74
N ALA A 301 -13.75 -5.31 4.19
CA ALA A 301 -12.50 -4.55 4.28
C ALA A 301 -12.60 -3.21 3.57
N ASN A 302 -13.11 -3.20 2.34
CA ASN A 302 -13.29 -1.98 1.56
C ASN A 302 -14.34 -1.02 2.18
N GLU A 303 -15.42 -1.55 2.75
CA GLU A 303 -16.39 -0.76 3.52
C GLU A 303 -15.70 -0.09 4.73
N ARG A 304 -14.91 -0.83 5.51
CA ARG A 304 -14.16 -0.27 6.64
C ARG A 304 -13.13 0.78 6.21
N ILE A 305 -12.44 0.56 5.09
CA ILE A 305 -11.52 1.55 4.50
C ILE A 305 -12.28 2.84 4.13
N ASN A 306 -13.43 2.70 3.47
CA ASN A 306 -14.27 3.84 3.08
C ASN A 306 -14.79 4.61 4.31
N ASP A 307 -15.24 3.90 5.35
CA ASP A 307 -15.71 4.51 6.61
C ASP A 307 -14.58 5.24 7.33
N PHE A 308 -13.38 4.66 7.37
CA PHE A 308 -12.20 5.32 7.93
C PHE A 308 -11.86 6.60 7.15
N LEU A 309 -11.73 6.51 5.82
CA LEU A 309 -11.42 7.66 4.98
C LEU A 309 -12.50 8.75 5.09
N ALA A 310 -13.79 8.38 5.09
CA ALA A 310 -14.88 9.32 5.28
C ALA A 310 -14.83 10.04 6.64
N ARG A 311 -14.45 9.32 7.71
CA ARG A 311 -14.31 9.86 9.07
C ARG A 311 -13.16 10.86 9.18
N VAL A 312 -12.00 10.50 8.61
CA VAL A 312 -10.82 11.36 8.69
C VAL A 312 -10.78 12.46 7.63
N ALA A 313 -11.70 12.46 6.65
CA ALA A 313 -11.86 13.54 5.68
C ALA A 313 -12.63 14.75 6.22
N GLY A 314 -13.25 14.65 7.37
CA GLY A 314 -13.98 15.75 8.02
C GLY A 314 -15.44 15.89 7.60
#